data_79be9beab04ac13068a2dd998d2842a5
#
_entry.id   79be9beab04ac13068a2dd998d2842a5
#
_cell.length_a   1.000
_cell.length_b   1.000
_cell.length_c   1.000
_cell.angle_alpha   90.00
_cell.angle_beta   90.00
_cell.angle_gamma   90.00
#
_symmetry.space_group_name_H-M   'P 1'
#
loop_
_entity.id
_entity.type
_entity.pdbx_description
1 polymer ?
#
loop_
_entity_poly.entity_id
_entity_poly.type
_entity_poly.pdbx_seq_one_letter_code
_entity_poly.pdbx_strand_id
1 'polypeptide(L)'
;SLTYWINIGLAGLAIATSTYLILFETALYARETEYILSDYVFSLIAVGLAIEFTRRTTGWFMPVLILLSLSYILFLGRYIGGVFSFPGLSLETVLYRSFFTSEGMFGLTANISSTFVFMFIIFGSFLLRSGAGDFIVNLAQCLAGRYTGGAGHVAVVGSGLMGSVSGSAVANTVSTGVITIPMMKKSGFGSRFSAGVVAAASTGGALMPPGMGAGAFVLASYTQISYLTIIAASSLPA
;
A
#
# COMPACT_ATOMS: atom_id res chain seq x y z
N SER A 1 22.80 12.51 -18.02
CA SER A 1 21.98 11.60 -18.83
C SER A 1 20.56 12.16 -18.97
N LEU A 2 19.90 11.91 -20.07
CA LEU A 2 18.54 12.40 -20.38
C LEU A 2 17.55 12.05 -19.25
N THR A 3 17.64 10.84 -18.70
CA THR A 3 16.81 10.35 -17.59
C THR A 3 16.92 11.24 -16.34
N TYR A 4 18.09 11.79 -16.04
CA TYR A 4 18.30 12.68 -14.89
C TYR A 4 17.51 13.99 -15.04
N TRP A 5 17.58 14.62 -16.22
CA TRP A 5 16.85 15.86 -16.51
C TRP A 5 15.34 15.66 -16.53
N ILE A 6 14.87 14.51 -17.04
CA ILE A 6 13.44 14.12 -16.96
C ILE A 6 12.99 14.02 -15.51
N ASN A 7 13.78 13.39 -14.64
CA ASN A 7 13.45 13.24 -13.22
C ASN A 7 13.37 14.58 -12.49
N ILE A 8 14.31 15.51 -12.79
CA ILE A 8 14.26 16.86 -12.24
C ILE A 8 13.01 17.59 -12.74
N GLY A 9 12.69 17.50 -14.02
CA GLY A 9 11.48 18.09 -14.59
C GLY A 9 10.20 17.59 -13.92
N LEU A 10 10.08 16.27 -13.73
CA LEU A 10 8.93 15.66 -13.04
C LEU A 10 8.84 16.09 -11.56
N ALA A 11 9.97 16.18 -10.87
CA ALA A 11 10.02 16.68 -9.49
C ALA A 11 9.59 18.15 -9.41
N GLY A 12 10.07 18.97 -10.34
CA GLY A 12 9.66 20.38 -10.44
C GLY A 12 8.16 20.54 -10.69
N LEU A 13 7.59 19.74 -11.59
CA LEU A 13 6.15 19.73 -11.86
C LEU A 13 5.34 19.26 -10.63
N ALA A 14 5.82 18.25 -9.91
CA ALA A 14 5.17 17.77 -8.70
C ALA A 14 5.16 18.85 -7.60
N ILE A 15 6.27 19.56 -7.42
CA ILE A 15 6.35 20.68 -6.47
C ILE A 15 5.42 21.82 -6.91
N ALA A 16 5.39 22.14 -8.20
CA ALA A 16 4.55 23.22 -8.72
C ALA A 16 3.05 22.91 -8.52
N THR A 17 2.61 21.67 -8.81
CA THR A 17 1.21 21.27 -8.61
C THR A 17 0.81 21.28 -7.13
N SER A 18 1.68 20.82 -6.23
CA SER A 18 1.43 20.84 -4.78
C SER A 18 1.41 22.25 -4.24
N THR A 19 2.33 23.11 -4.68
CA THR A 19 2.38 24.53 -4.28
C THR A 19 1.15 25.29 -4.77
N TYR A 20 0.71 25.02 -6.00
CA TYR A 20 -0.52 25.60 -6.54
C TYR A 20 -1.73 25.26 -5.66
N LEU A 21 -1.89 23.98 -5.28
CA LEU A 21 -2.98 23.55 -4.42
C LEU A 21 -2.98 24.28 -3.07
N ILE A 22 -1.81 24.39 -2.43
CA ILE A 22 -1.67 25.02 -1.10
C ILE A 22 -1.95 26.53 -1.17
N LEU A 23 -1.38 27.22 -2.17
CA LEU A 23 -1.50 28.68 -2.27
C LEU A 23 -2.90 29.15 -2.69
N PHE A 24 -3.59 28.37 -3.50
CA PHE A 24 -4.90 28.72 -4.04
C PHE A 24 -6.06 27.95 -3.40
N GLU A 25 -5.82 27.23 -2.29
CA GLU A 25 -6.83 26.42 -1.60
C GLU A 25 -8.13 27.19 -1.33
N THR A 26 -8.04 28.38 -0.71
CA THR A 26 -9.20 29.22 -0.40
C THR A 26 -9.93 29.70 -1.65
N ALA A 27 -9.19 30.04 -2.70
CA ALA A 27 -9.78 30.46 -3.97
C ALA A 27 -10.42 29.31 -4.73
N LEU A 28 -9.88 28.10 -4.63
CA LEU A 28 -10.45 26.89 -5.21
C LEU A 28 -11.78 26.52 -4.53
N TYR A 29 -11.83 26.56 -3.19
CA TYR A 29 -13.08 26.35 -2.45
C TYR A 29 -14.14 27.40 -2.73
N ALA A 30 -13.75 28.69 -2.89
CA ALA A 30 -14.69 29.76 -3.20
C ALA A 30 -15.31 29.68 -4.60
N ARG A 31 -14.60 29.04 -5.56
CA ARG A 31 -15.05 28.89 -6.95
C ARG A 31 -15.91 27.68 -7.21
N GLU A 32 -15.90 26.69 -6.30
CA GLU A 32 -16.61 25.40 -6.35
C GLU A 32 -16.58 24.68 -7.71
N THR A 33 -17.30 25.20 -8.71
CA THR A 33 -17.45 24.57 -10.03
C THR A 33 -16.98 25.42 -11.21
N GLU A 34 -16.53 26.66 -10.97
CA GLU A 34 -16.02 27.52 -12.04
C GLU A 34 -14.51 27.32 -12.21
N TYR A 35 -14.12 26.58 -13.25
CA TYR A 35 -12.73 26.29 -13.56
C TYR A 35 -12.07 27.38 -14.38
N ILE A 36 -10.90 27.81 -13.92
CA ILE A 36 -10.01 28.67 -14.69
C ILE A 36 -9.05 27.75 -15.47
N LEU A 37 -8.53 28.24 -16.58
CA LEU A 37 -7.58 27.51 -17.42
C LEU A 37 -6.37 26.93 -16.62
N SER A 38 -5.92 27.66 -15.60
CA SER A 38 -4.85 27.21 -14.70
C SER A 38 -5.24 25.94 -13.93
N ASP A 39 -6.47 25.87 -13.40
CA ASP A 39 -6.95 24.71 -12.65
C ASP A 39 -6.96 23.46 -13.53
N TYR A 40 -7.34 23.60 -14.79
CA TYR A 40 -7.28 22.53 -15.80
C TYR A 40 -5.87 22.03 -16.04
N VAL A 41 -4.94 22.95 -16.27
CA VAL A 41 -3.55 22.61 -16.58
C VAL A 41 -2.90 21.90 -15.39
N PHE A 42 -3.06 22.43 -14.18
CA PHE A 42 -2.46 21.84 -12.99
C PHE A 42 -3.09 20.48 -12.64
N SER A 43 -4.40 20.31 -12.78
CA SER A 43 -5.04 19.02 -12.55
C SER A 43 -4.64 17.96 -13.57
N LEU A 44 -4.52 18.33 -14.84
CA LEU A 44 -4.06 17.42 -15.89
C LEU A 44 -2.61 16.98 -15.66
N ILE A 45 -1.74 17.92 -15.29
CA ILE A 45 -0.34 17.62 -14.91
C ILE A 45 -0.30 16.70 -13.70
N ALA A 46 -1.09 16.95 -12.66
CA ALA A 46 -1.11 16.14 -11.46
C ALA A 46 -1.58 14.70 -11.73
N VAL A 47 -2.65 14.52 -12.50
CA VAL A 47 -3.12 13.19 -12.91
C VAL A 47 -2.07 12.47 -13.76
N GLY A 48 -1.46 13.17 -14.72
CA GLY A 48 -0.37 12.63 -15.53
C GLY A 48 0.85 12.19 -14.69
N LEU A 49 1.24 13.00 -13.71
CA LEU A 49 2.30 12.67 -12.76
C LEU A 49 1.96 11.45 -11.91
N ALA A 50 0.73 11.35 -11.41
CA ALA A 50 0.29 10.20 -10.63
C ALA A 50 0.37 8.90 -11.45
N ILE A 51 -0.05 8.93 -12.71
CA ILE A 51 0.06 7.79 -13.63
C ILE A 51 1.53 7.44 -13.88
N GLU A 52 2.38 8.43 -14.13
CA GLU A 52 3.81 8.20 -14.39
C GLU A 52 4.55 7.66 -13.14
N PHE A 53 4.26 8.17 -11.95
CA PHE A 53 4.84 7.66 -10.70
C PHE A 53 4.35 6.24 -10.40
N THR A 54 3.08 5.96 -10.64
CA THR A 54 2.52 4.61 -10.52
C THR A 54 3.21 3.66 -11.51
N ARG A 55 3.43 4.09 -12.76
CA ARG A 55 4.16 3.30 -13.76
C ARG A 55 5.58 2.95 -13.32
N ARG A 56 6.26 3.88 -12.69
CA ARG A 56 7.66 3.68 -12.21
C ARG A 56 7.76 2.76 -11.00
N THR A 57 6.73 2.72 -10.18
CA THR A 57 6.72 1.91 -8.94
C THR A 57 6.14 0.52 -9.15
N THR A 58 5.04 0.40 -9.88
CA THR A 58 4.27 -0.86 -10.04
C THR A 58 4.33 -1.45 -11.47
N GLY A 59 5.05 -0.80 -12.40
CA GLY A 59 5.07 -1.20 -13.80
C GLY A 59 3.81 -0.73 -14.55
N TRP A 60 3.55 -1.34 -15.72
CA TRP A 60 2.46 -0.92 -16.61
C TRP A 60 1.06 -1.40 -16.22
N PHE A 61 0.95 -2.39 -15.35
CA PHE A 61 -0.34 -3.00 -15.00
C PHE A 61 -1.30 -1.99 -14.37
N MET A 62 -0.87 -1.29 -13.32
CA MET A 62 -1.71 -0.29 -12.64
C MET A 62 -2.05 0.93 -13.48
N PRO A 63 -1.12 1.56 -14.23
CA PRO A 63 -1.46 2.62 -15.16
C PRO A 63 -2.51 2.24 -16.19
N VAL A 64 -2.43 1.04 -16.74
CA VAL A 64 -3.43 0.55 -17.70
C VAL A 64 -4.81 0.44 -17.03
N LEU A 65 -4.90 -0.09 -15.82
CA LEU A 65 -6.17 -0.13 -15.07
C LEU A 65 -6.71 1.28 -14.80
N ILE A 66 -5.87 2.23 -14.41
CA ILE A 66 -6.27 3.64 -14.20
C ILE A 66 -6.82 4.23 -15.50
N LEU A 67 -6.11 4.07 -16.62
CA LEU A 67 -6.54 4.57 -17.91
C LEU A 67 -7.83 3.92 -18.40
N LEU A 68 -8.01 2.63 -18.19
CA LEU A 68 -9.26 1.92 -18.50
C LEU A 68 -10.42 2.45 -17.65
N SER A 69 -10.20 2.66 -16.35
CA SER A 69 -11.22 3.21 -15.44
C SER A 69 -11.59 4.65 -15.83
N LEU A 70 -10.61 5.49 -16.13
CA LEU A 70 -10.85 6.85 -16.63
C LEU A 70 -11.60 6.84 -17.97
N SER A 71 -11.23 5.97 -18.90
CA SER A 71 -11.91 5.81 -20.17
C SER A 71 -13.35 5.34 -19.98
N TYR A 72 -13.60 4.46 -19.01
CA TYR A 72 -14.95 4.01 -18.67
C TYR A 72 -15.80 5.16 -18.16
N ILE A 73 -15.29 5.96 -17.23
CA ILE A 73 -16.02 7.09 -16.64
C ILE A 73 -16.29 8.20 -17.68
N LEU A 74 -15.33 8.46 -18.57
CA LEU A 74 -15.44 9.51 -19.58
C LEU A 74 -16.32 9.13 -20.78
N PHE A 75 -16.15 7.89 -21.30
CA PHE A 75 -16.70 7.51 -22.59
C PHE A 75 -17.45 6.18 -22.60
N LEU A 76 -16.82 5.09 -22.09
CA LEU A 76 -17.28 3.72 -22.29
C LEU A 76 -18.55 3.38 -21.52
N GLY A 77 -18.78 4.01 -20.35
CA GLY A 77 -19.95 3.75 -19.51
C GLY A 77 -21.28 4.00 -20.22
N ARG A 78 -21.31 4.89 -21.20
CA ARG A 78 -22.51 5.20 -21.99
C ARG A 78 -22.89 4.10 -22.98
N TYR A 79 -21.91 3.31 -23.42
CA TYR A 79 -22.11 2.26 -24.42
C TYR A 79 -22.37 0.88 -23.77
N ILE A 80 -22.13 0.76 -22.48
CA ILE A 80 -22.34 -0.49 -21.74
C ILE A 80 -23.74 -0.48 -21.16
N GLY A 81 -24.56 -1.45 -21.54
CA GLY A 81 -25.92 -1.60 -21.02
C GLY A 81 -25.99 -2.37 -19.69
N GLY A 82 -27.15 -2.32 -19.03
CA GLY A 82 -27.43 -3.07 -17.82
C GLY A 82 -26.88 -2.42 -16.53
N VAL A 83 -26.47 -3.25 -15.57
CA VAL A 83 -26.01 -2.81 -14.24
C VAL A 83 -24.76 -1.91 -14.31
N PHE A 84 -23.98 -2.02 -15.37
CA PHE A 84 -22.77 -1.23 -15.61
C PHE A 84 -23.00 0.01 -16.49
N SER A 85 -24.24 0.37 -16.76
CA SER A 85 -24.56 1.60 -17.50
C SER A 85 -24.22 2.81 -16.63
N PHE A 86 -23.41 3.73 -17.20
CA PHE A 86 -23.01 4.96 -16.52
C PHE A 86 -23.14 6.15 -17.50
N PRO A 87 -23.80 7.24 -17.13
CA PRO A 87 -24.08 8.37 -18.04
C PRO A 87 -22.82 9.12 -18.51
N GLY A 88 -21.66 8.80 -17.91
CA GLY A 88 -20.40 9.49 -18.15
C GLY A 88 -20.30 10.82 -17.42
N LEU A 89 -19.06 11.20 -17.08
CA LEU A 89 -18.76 12.52 -16.52
C LEU A 89 -18.00 13.35 -17.56
N SER A 90 -18.09 14.67 -17.47
CA SER A 90 -17.23 15.56 -18.25
C SER A 90 -15.78 15.43 -17.82
N LEU A 91 -14.86 15.64 -18.75
CA LEU A 91 -13.42 15.64 -18.42
C LEU A 91 -13.09 16.61 -17.27
N GLU A 92 -13.76 17.75 -17.28
CA GLU A 92 -13.71 18.78 -16.26
C GLU A 92 -14.02 18.23 -14.88
N THR A 93 -15.18 17.61 -14.74
CA THR A 93 -15.62 17.00 -13.47
C THR A 93 -14.66 15.91 -13.00
N VAL A 94 -14.14 15.09 -13.91
CA VAL A 94 -13.19 14.02 -13.57
C VAL A 94 -11.87 14.61 -13.07
N LEU A 95 -11.32 15.62 -13.73
CA LEU A 95 -10.08 16.27 -13.31
C LEU A 95 -10.24 16.96 -11.96
N TYR A 96 -11.36 17.66 -11.75
CA TYR A 96 -11.64 18.31 -10.48
C TYR A 96 -11.73 17.31 -9.33
N ARG A 97 -12.58 16.30 -9.48
CA ARG A 97 -12.74 15.26 -8.45
C ARG A 97 -11.45 14.50 -8.19
N SER A 98 -10.60 14.33 -9.21
CA SER A 98 -9.33 13.61 -9.05
C SER A 98 -8.29 14.42 -8.28
N PHE A 99 -8.22 15.74 -8.43
CA PHE A 99 -7.14 16.55 -7.87
C PHE A 99 -7.57 17.50 -6.76
N PHE A 100 -8.74 18.15 -6.88
CA PHE A 100 -9.14 19.23 -5.95
C PHE A 100 -10.08 18.76 -4.83
N THR A 101 -10.52 17.51 -4.83
CA THR A 101 -11.44 17.01 -3.80
C THR A 101 -10.81 15.94 -2.91
N SER A 102 -11.38 15.78 -1.73
CA SER A 102 -11.03 14.69 -0.81
C SER A 102 -11.51 13.30 -1.28
N GLU A 103 -12.16 13.20 -2.43
CA GLU A 103 -12.57 11.93 -3.05
C GLU A 103 -11.50 11.39 -4.02
N GLY A 104 -10.57 12.24 -4.46
CA GLY A 104 -9.54 11.91 -5.44
C GLY A 104 -8.17 11.53 -4.84
N MET A 105 -7.12 12.08 -5.44
CA MET A 105 -5.72 11.77 -5.08
C MET A 105 -5.36 12.11 -3.63
N PHE A 106 -6.00 13.12 -3.04
CA PHE A 106 -5.83 13.53 -1.64
C PHE A 106 -6.94 12.99 -0.73
N GLY A 107 -7.62 11.95 -1.16
CA GLY A 107 -8.69 11.30 -0.43
C GLY A 107 -8.23 10.51 0.80
N LEU A 108 -9.18 9.81 1.40
CA LEU A 108 -8.98 9.01 2.61
C LEU A 108 -7.80 8.05 2.53
N THR A 109 -7.61 7.39 1.39
CA THR A 109 -6.50 6.44 1.19
C THR A 109 -5.14 7.13 1.24
N ALA A 110 -5.00 8.32 0.63
CA ALA A 110 -3.77 9.08 0.68
C ALA A 110 -3.48 9.61 2.10
N ASN A 111 -4.52 10.07 2.79
CA ASN A 111 -4.41 10.51 4.19
C ASN A 111 -3.90 9.38 5.09
N ILE A 112 -4.50 8.19 5.02
CA ILE A 112 -4.07 7.01 5.78
C ILE A 112 -2.63 6.63 5.41
N SER A 113 -2.29 6.65 4.13
CA SER A 113 -0.96 6.31 3.66
C SER A 113 0.11 7.26 4.18
N SER A 114 -0.15 8.57 4.15
CA SER A 114 0.79 9.59 4.59
C SER A 114 0.93 9.72 6.12
N THR A 115 -0.09 9.32 6.87
CA THR A 115 -0.09 9.39 8.34
C THR A 115 0.27 8.05 8.96
N PHE A 116 -0.67 7.12 9.00
CA PHE A 116 -0.51 5.85 9.71
C PHE A 116 0.50 4.92 9.05
N VAL A 117 0.35 4.67 7.73
CA VAL A 117 1.19 3.70 7.02
C VAL A 117 2.65 4.17 6.96
N PHE A 118 2.88 5.46 6.71
CA PHE A 118 4.21 6.03 6.67
C PHE A 118 4.94 5.91 8.02
N MET A 119 4.27 6.30 9.11
CA MET A 119 4.83 6.17 10.47
C MET A 119 5.09 4.71 10.84
N PHE A 120 4.21 3.81 10.42
CA PHE A 120 4.35 2.39 10.68
C PHE A 120 5.55 1.77 9.93
N ILE A 121 5.80 2.20 8.70
CA ILE A 121 6.97 1.79 7.91
C ILE A 121 8.27 2.28 8.56
N ILE A 122 8.30 3.53 9.02
CA ILE A 122 9.46 4.07 9.75
C ILE A 122 9.71 3.25 11.01
N PHE A 123 8.70 3.06 11.85
CA PHE A 123 8.81 2.27 13.07
C PHE A 123 9.32 0.84 12.79
N GLY A 124 8.71 0.15 11.81
CA GLY A 124 9.12 -1.19 11.40
C GLY A 124 10.57 -1.25 10.92
N SER A 125 11.01 -0.22 10.18
CA SER A 125 12.40 -0.14 9.69
C SER A 125 13.41 0.03 10.84
N PHE A 126 13.09 0.85 11.83
CA PHE A 126 13.91 0.99 13.04
C PHE A 126 13.95 -0.30 13.82
N LEU A 127 12.80 -0.95 13.99
CA LEU A 127 12.71 -2.20 14.73
C LEU A 127 13.54 -3.32 14.08
N LEU A 128 13.46 -3.44 12.75
CA LEU A 128 14.27 -4.40 12.00
C LEU A 128 15.77 -4.15 12.18
N ARG A 129 16.18 -2.89 12.16
CA ARG A 129 17.59 -2.52 12.32
C ARG A 129 18.11 -2.64 13.77
N SER A 130 17.24 -2.61 14.75
CA SER A 130 17.59 -2.78 16.18
C SER A 130 17.90 -4.23 16.57
N GLY A 131 17.80 -5.19 15.64
CA GLY A 131 18.02 -6.62 15.92
C GLY A 131 16.75 -7.36 16.37
N ALA A 132 15.59 -6.74 16.29
CA ALA A 132 14.33 -7.37 16.65
C ALA A 132 14.02 -8.62 15.81
N GLY A 133 14.52 -8.68 14.55
CA GLY A 133 14.40 -9.88 13.70
C GLY A 133 15.05 -11.11 14.33
N ASP A 134 16.29 -10.99 14.76
CA ASP A 134 17.02 -12.07 15.42
C ASP A 134 16.37 -12.44 16.75
N PHE A 135 15.96 -11.45 17.53
CA PHE A 135 15.25 -11.67 18.81
C PHE A 135 13.95 -12.47 18.60
N ILE A 136 13.14 -12.09 17.61
CA ILE A 136 11.86 -12.76 17.30
C ILE A 136 12.08 -14.20 16.85
N VAL A 137 13.09 -14.46 16.00
CA VAL A 137 13.42 -15.83 15.58
C VAL A 137 13.94 -16.67 16.75
N ASN A 138 14.78 -16.11 17.61
CA ASN A 138 15.25 -16.80 18.82
C ASN A 138 14.08 -17.09 19.79
N LEU A 139 13.17 -16.16 19.97
CA LEU A 139 11.97 -16.36 20.76
C LEU A 139 11.10 -17.48 20.17
N ALA A 140 10.85 -17.46 18.88
CA ALA A 140 10.13 -18.52 18.16
C ALA A 140 10.82 -19.89 18.31
N GLN A 141 12.14 -19.91 18.33
CA GLN A 141 12.93 -21.12 18.54
C GLN A 141 12.76 -21.65 19.98
N CYS A 142 12.72 -20.79 20.96
CA CYS A 142 12.43 -21.19 22.35
C CYS A 142 11.02 -21.76 22.50
N LEU A 143 10.03 -21.18 21.83
CA LEU A 143 8.63 -21.61 21.94
C LEU A 143 8.31 -22.88 21.14
N ALA A 144 8.80 -22.98 19.94
CA ALA A 144 8.38 -24.00 18.98
C ALA A 144 9.51 -24.96 18.54
N GLY A 145 10.77 -24.67 18.84
CA GLY A 145 11.92 -25.43 18.34
C GLY A 145 12.03 -26.87 18.85
N ARG A 146 11.44 -27.17 20.03
CA ARG A 146 11.52 -28.49 20.67
C ARG A 146 10.51 -29.51 20.12
N TYR A 147 9.57 -29.12 19.27
CA TYR A 147 8.57 -30.02 18.71
C TYR A 147 9.13 -30.77 17.49
N THR A 148 8.53 -31.94 17.19
CA THR A 148 8.83 -32.66 15.96
C THR A 148 8.56 -31.77 14.74
N GLY A 149 9.56 -31.60 13.86
CA GLY A 149 9.48 -30.62 12.79
C GLY A 149 9.72 -29.16 13.22
N GLY A 150 10.35 -28.98 14.41
CA GLY A 150 10.55 -27.71 15.08
C GLY A 150 11.03 -26.54 14.19
N ALA A 151 11.94 -26.81 13.24
CA ALA A 151 12.39 -25.77 12.31
C ALA A 151 11.25 -25.18 11.45
N GLY A 152 10.27 -26.00 11.05
CA GLY A 152 9.07 -25.51 10.35
C GLY A 152 8.16 -24.69 11.26
N HIS A 153 7.93 -25.16 12.49
CA HIS A 153 7.14 -24.40 13.47
C HIS A 153 7.79 -23.07 13.83
N VAL A 154 9.12 -23.02 13.98
CA VAL A 154 9.86 -21.78 14.21
C VAL A 154 9.67 -20.81 13.04
N ALA A 155 9.68 -21.31 11.80
CA ALA A 155 9.44 -20.46 10.63
C ALA A 155 8.03 -19.86 10.65
N VAL A 156 6.99 -20.63 11.02
CA VAL A 156 5.61 -20.18 11.10
C VAL A 156 5.43 -19.16 12.25
N VAL A 157 5.82 -19.54 13.46
CA VAL A 157 5.69 -18.67 14.65
C VAL A 157 6.53 -17.39 14.50
N GLY A 158 7.77 -17.52 14.01
CA GLY A 158 8.65 -16.38 13.76
C GLY A 158 8.08 -15.43 12.70
N SER A 159 7.54 -15.96 11.60
CA SER A 159 6.86 -15.16 10.58
C SER A 159 5.58 -14.52 11.11
N GLY A 160 4.81 -15.20 11.95
CA GLY A 160 3.63 -14.62 12.59
C GLY A 160 4.01 -13.41 13.45
N LEU A 161 4.94 -13.60 14.38
CA LEU A 161 5.42 -12.53 15.27
C LEU A 161 6.06 -11.38 14.49
N MET A 162 6.85 -11.67 13.45
CA MET A 162 7.49 -10.64 12.64
C MET A 162 6.48 -9.92 11.76
N GLY A 163 5.51 -10.65 11.22
CA GLY A 163 4.43 -10.10 10.40
C GLY A 163 3.52 -9.16 11.19
N SER A 164 3.23 -9.49 12.45
CA SER A 164 2.44 -8.64 13.34
C SER A 164 3.09 -7.28 13.61
N VAL A 165 4.39 -7.17 13.43
CA VAL A 165 5.14 -5.93 13.60
C VAL A 165 5.39 -5.23 12.28
N SER A 166 5.79 -5.95 11.24
CA SER A 166 6.15 -5.36 9.93
C SER A 166 4.96 -5.04 9.06
N GLY A 167 3.84 -5.77 9.20
CA GLY A 167 2.65 -5.63 8.38
C GLY A 167 2.86 -5.92 6.88
N SER A 168 4.06 -6.32 6.46
CA SER A 168 4.42 -6.56 5.06
C SER A 168 4.84 -8.01 4.84
N ALA A 169 4.04 -8.76 4.07
CA ALA A 169 4.34 -10.14 3.72
C ALA A 169 5.70 -10.28 3.01
N VAL A 170 6.05 -9.34 2.13
CA VAL A 170 7.32 -9.36 1.38
C VAL A 170 8.50 -9.10 2.30
N ALA A 171 8.44 -8.03 3.10
CA ALA A 171 9.50 -7.71 4.05
C ALA A 171 9.68 -8.83 5.09
N ASN A 172 8.58 -9.42 5.56
CA ASN A 172 8.57 -10.55 6.47
C ASN A 172 9.22 -11.80 5.84
N THR A 173 8.86 -12.14 4.59
CA THR A 173 9.46 -13.27 3.87
C THR A 173 10.98 -13.12 3.73
N VAL A 174 11.45 -11.91 3.43
CA VAL A 174 12.89 -11.65 3.29
C VAL A 174 13.59 -11.72 4.64
N SER A 175 13.09 -11.06 5.67
CA SER A 175 13.74 -10.96 6.97
C SER A 175 13.77 -12.30 7.72
N THR A 176 12.65 -13.01 7.79
CA THR A 176 12.58 -14.31 8.48
C THR A 176 13.14 -15.44 7.62
N GLY A 177 12.93 -15.38 6.29
CA GLY A 177 13.35 -16.43 5.36
C GLY A 177 14.86 -16.60 5.28
N VAL A 178 15.64 -15.54 5.39
CA VAL A 178 17.12 -15.62 5.41
C VAL A 178 17.62 -16.52 6.55
N ILE A 179 16.95 -16.54 7.67
CA ILE A 179 17.31 -17.34 8.85
C ILE A 179 16.62 -18.72 8.82
N THR A 180 15.33 -18.74 8.57
CA THR A 180 14.50 -19.94 8.75
C THR A 180 14.61 -20.94 7.61
N ILE A 181 14.79 -20.50 6.35
CA ILE A 181 14.97 -21.42 5.22
C ILE A 181 16.23 -22.26 5.36
N PRO A 182 17.43 -21.70 5.64
CA PRO A 182 18.62 -22.49 5.90
C PRO A 182 18.46 -23.44 7.11
N MET A 183 17.77 -23.00 8.16
CA MET A 183 17.49 -23.82 9.35
C MET A 183 16.62 -25.04 9.00
N MET A 184 15.53 -24.83 8.26
CA MET A 184 14.66 -25.91 7.79
C MET A 184 15.41 -26.89 6.88
N LYS A 185 16.25 -26.40 5.96
CA LYS A 185 17.07 -27.26 5.09
C LYS A 185 18.04 -28.11 5.88
N LYS A 186 18.70 -27.58 6.92
CA LYS A 186 19.58 -28.34 7.81
C LYS A 186 18.80 -29.42 8.60
N SER A 187 17.51 -29.19 8.85
CA SER A 187 16.64 -30.16 9.52
C SER A 187 16.01 -31.19 8.55
N GLY A 188 16.46 -31.23 7.29
CA GLY A 188 16.02 -32.22 6.30
C GLY A 188 14.85 -31.80 5.43
N PHE A 189 14.33 -30.58 5.56
CA PHE A 189 13.25 -30.11 4.69
C PHE A 189 13.75 -29.76 3.29
N GLY A 190 12.97 -30.08 2.26
CA GLY A 190 13.27 -29.71 0.89
C GLY A 190 13.23 -28.19 0.67
N SER A 191 14.09 -27.66 -0.20
CA SER A 191 14.20 -26.21 -0.44
C SER A 191 12.89 -25.57 -0.93
N ARG A 192 12.14 -26.24 -1.80
CA ARG A 192 10.84 -25.76 -2.31
C ARG A 192 9.80 -25.69 -1.21
N PHE A 193 9.74 -26.71 -0.38
CA PHE A 193 8.82 -26.76 0.77
C PHE A 193 9.15 -25.65 1.77
N SER A 194 10.42 -25.47 2.14
CA SER A 194 10.88 -24.45 3.06
C SER A 194 10.50 -23.03 2.57
N ALA A 195 10.72 -22.74 1.29
CA ALA A 195 10.35 -21.46 0.69
C ALA A 195 8.82 -21.26 0.71
N GLY A 196 8.05 -22.32 0.39
CA GLY A 196 6.58 -22.27 0.43
C GLY A 196 6.02 -22.00 1.83
N VAL A 197 6.56 -22.68 2.86
CA VAL A 197 6.18 -22.45 4.26
C VAL A 197 6.43 -21.01 4.69
N VAL A 198 7.61 -20.48 4.40
CA VAL A 198 7.96 -19.10 4.77
C VAL A 198 7.08 -18.08 4.04
N ALA A 199 6.83 -18.27 2.76
CA ALA A 199 5.96 -17.38 1.98
C ALA A 199 4.51 -17.39 2.50
N ALA A 200 3.95 -18.58 2.77
CA ALA A 200 2.61 -18.72 3.32
C ALA A 200 2.49 -18.12 4.73
N ALA A 201 3.45 -18.45 5.61
CA ALA A 201 3.48 -17.94 6.98
C ALA A 201 3.66 -16.42 7.02
N SER A 202 4.47 -15.86 6.13
CA SER A 202 4.67 -14.41 6.04
C SER A 202 3.41 -13.68 5.56
N THR A 203 2.64 -14.29 4.69
CA THR A 203 1.34 -13.76 4.25
C THR A 203 0.32 -13.79 5.38
N GLY A 204 0.23 -14.91 6.11
CA GLY A 204 -0.61 -15.01 7.32
C GLY A 204 -0.18 -14.04 8.41
N GLY A 205 1.12 -13.87 8.61
CA GLY A 205 1.68 -12.91 9.57
C GLY A 205 1.28 -11.46 9.31
N ALA A 206 1.07 -11.07 8.05
CA ALA A 206 0.59 -9.73 7.71
C ALA A 206 -0.86 -9.47 8.15
N LEU A 207 -1.64 -10.51 8.46
CA LEU A 207 -2.98 -10.40 9.02
C LEU A 207 -2.99 -10.48 10.56
N MET A 208 -1.86 -10.83 11.16
CA MET A 208 -1.74 -11.07 12.59
C MET A 208 -1.69 -9.76 13.39
N PRO A 209 -2.51 -9.60 14.44
CA PRO A 209 -2.43 -8.45 15.34
C PRO A 209 -1.07 -8.36 16.08
N PRO A 210 -0.67 -7.19 16.59
CA PRO A 210 -1.38 -5.91 16.58
C PRO A 210 -1.13 -5.04 15.33
N GLY A 211 -0.06 -5.27 14.60
CA GLY A 211 0.35 -4.37 13.54
C GLY A 211 -0.49 -4.50 12.28
N MET A 212 -0.81 -5.70 11.89
CA MET A 212 -1.52 -5.99 10.65
C MET A 212 -0.94 -5.23 9.45
N GLY A 213 -1.36 -5.45 8.25
CA GLY A 213 -0.93 -4.65 7.09
C GLY A 213 -1.68 -3.32 6.99
N ALA A 214 -1.21 -2.44 6.09
CA ALA A 214 -1.85 -1.16 5.79
C ALA A 214 -3.37 -1.28 5.52
N GLY A 215 -3.82 -2.43 5.02
CA GLY A 215 -5.23 -2.72 4.77
C GLY A 215 -6.14 -2.61 6.00
N ALA A 216 -5.64 -2.89 7.20
CA ALA A 216 -6.44 -2.77 8.41
C ALA A 216 -6.76 -1.31 8.77
N PHE A 217 -5.84 -0.39 8.53
CA PHE A 217 -6.08 1.05 8.72
C PHE A 217 -7.08 1.57 7.68
N VAL A 218 -6.95 1.11 6.44
CA VAL A 218 -7.91 1.44 5.36
C VAL A 218 -9.30 0.92 5.72
N LEU A 219 -9.39 -0.34 6.17
CA LEU A 219 -10.65 -0.94 6.59
C LEU A 219 -11.30 -0.16 7.74
N ALA A 220 -10.53 0.19 8.78
CA ALA A 220 -11.02 0.99 9.91
C ALA A 220 -11.62 2.32 9.47
N SER A 221 -10.94 2.99 8.55
CA SER A 221 -11.38 4.31 8.07
C SER A 221 -12.60 4.25 7.16
N TYR A 222 -12.71 3.24 6.30
CA TYR A 222 -13.88 3.09 5.43
C TYR A 222 -15.12 2.58 6.18
N THR A 223 -14.94 1.66 7.12
CA THR A 223 -16.06 1.08 7.89
C THR A 223 -16.46 1.91 9.09
N GLN A 224 -15.62 2.89 9.49
CA GLN A 224 -15.77 3.65 10.74
C GLN A 224 -15.80 2.76 12.00
N ILE A 225 -15.30 1.53 11.88
CA ILE A 225 -15.13 0.60 13.02
C ILE A 225 -13.79 0.90 13.68
N SER A 226 -13.76 0.90 15.02
CA SER A 226 -12.51 1.17 15.73
C SER A 226 -11.43 0.14 15.38
N TYR A 227 -10.20 0.59 15.22
CA TYR A 227 -9.07 -0.29 14.91
C TYR A 227 -8.91 -1.43 15.92
N LEU A 228 -9.19 -1.17 17.21
CA LEU A 228 -9.16 -2.18 18.26
C LEU A 228 -10.19 -3.30 18.03
N THR A 229 -11.38 -2.96 17.54
CA THR A 229 -12.40 -3.96 17.23
C THR A 229 -11.97 -4.82 16.04
N ILE A 230 -11.33 -4.22 15.03
CA ILE A 230 -10.79 -4.97 13.89
C ILE A 230 -9.68 -5.91 14.33
N ILE A 231 -8.77 -5.45 15.19
CA ILE A 231 -7.73 -6.29 15.81
C ILE A 231 -8.36 -7.49 16.53
N ALA A 232 -9.35 -7.24 17.38
CA ALA A 232 -10.01 -8.30 18.13
C ALA A 232 -10.70 -9.32 17.20
N ALA A 233 -11.37 -8.85 16.15
CA ALA A 233 -12.02 -9.73 15.18
C ALA A 233 -11.02 -10.55 14.35
N SER A 234 -9.89 -9.98 13.95
CA SER A 234 -8.87 -10.66 13.15
C SER A 234 -7.99 -11.63 13.95
N SER A 235 -7.98 -11.53 15.27
CA SER A 235 -7.26 -12.50 16.12
C SER A 235 -7.90 -13.89 16.13
N LEU A 236 -9.18 -14.03 15.73
CA LEU A 236 -9.88 -15.32 15.67
C LEU A 236 -9.45 -16.19 14.49
N PRO A 237 -9.24 -15.67 13.25
CA PRO A 237 -8.79 -16.48 12.11
C PRO A 237 -7.25 -16.57 11.97
N ALA A 238 -6.47 -15.85 12.78
CA ALA A 238 -5.02 -15.87 12.74
C ALA A 238 -4.45 -17.00 13.60
#